data_f6dbe78652197f3966b3fdd7b3cf5efd
#
_entry.id   f6dbe78652197f3966b3fdd7b3cf5efd
#
_cell.length_a   1.000
_cell.length_b   1.000
_cell.length_c   1.000
_cell.angle_alpha   90.00
_cell.angle_beta   90.00
_cell.angle_gamma   90.00
#
_symmetry.space_group_name_H-M   'P 1'
#
loop_
_entity.id
_entity.type
_entity.pdbx_description
1 polymer ?
#
loop_
_entity_poly.entity_id
_entity_poly.type
_entity_poly.pdbx_seq_one_letter_code
_entity_poly.pdbx_strand_id
1 'polypeptide(L)'
;MTTRLMIIVGSVRPGRIGLPIANWVRERAEAHGGFEIDFVDLAELNLPFMDEPDHPRLRKYTKPHTIAWSERVAAADAFVFVTPEYNHSFSPALKNAFDFLNNEWWRKPVGYVSYGGVSGGTRGVVALDQVVTPLMMKIGANVEINFAGAQVAHGVFTPNEKQAALIEKELNELIELSGVLKPSRVKG
;
A
#
# COMPACT_ATOMS: atom_id res chain seq x y z
N MET A 1 -12.86 17.63 4.50
CA MET A 1 -12.81 16.84 3.25
C MET A 1 -12.40 15.42 3.63
N THR A 2 -13.06 14.41 3.11
CA THR A 2 -12.75 13.00 3.37
C THR A 2 -11.42 12.65 2.68
N THR A 3 -10.54 11.91 3.35
CA THR A 3 -9.25 11.45 2.78
C THR A 3 -9.48 10.20 1.92
N ARG A 4 -9.03 10.20 0.67
CA ARG A 4 -9.11 9.00 -0.16
C ARG A 4 -7.91 8.08 0.14
N LEU A 5 -8.21 6.96 0.79
CA LEU A 5 -7.24 5.94 1.19
C LEU A 5 -7.21 4.80 0.18
N MET A 6 -6.04 4.57 -0.43
CA MET A 6 -5.82 3.38 -1.24
C MET A 6 -5.15 2.29 -0.41
N ILE A 7 -5.82 1.15 -0.27
CA ILE A 7 -5.28 -0.05 0.38
C ILE A 7 -4.84 -1.02 -0.71
N ILE A 8 -3.53 -1.33 -0.75
CA ILE A 8 -2.95 -2.20 -1.79
C ILE A 8 -2.56 -3.55 -1.22
N VAL A 9 -3.16 -4.62 -1.75
CA VAL A 9 -2.78 -6.01 -1.46
C VAL A 9 -1.57 -6.38 -2.31
N GLY A 10 -0.38 -6.38 -1.70
CA GLY A 10 0.90 -6.54 -2.40
C GLY A 10 1.23 -7.96 -2.86
N SER A 11 0.56 -8.99 -2.33
CA SER A 11 0.84 -10.40 -2.70
C SER A 11 -0.11 -10.88 -3.79
N VAL A 12 0.46 -11.45 -4.83
CA VAL A 12 -0.27 -12.13 -5.93
C VAL A 12 -0.11 -13.65 -5.90
N ARG A 13 0.54 -14.20 -4.87
CA ARG A 13 0.81 -15.65 -4.76
C ARG A 13 -0.47 -16.44 -4.58
N PRO A 14 -0.67 -17.59 -5.27
CA PRO A 14 -1.77 -18.50 -4.98
C PRO A 14 -1.75 -18.94 -3.50
N GLY A 15 -2.89 -18.98 -2.86
CA GLY A 15 -3.00 -19.30 -1.42
C GLY A 15 -2.47 -18.22 -0.47
N ARG A 16 -2.31 -16.97 -0.95
CA ARG A 16 -1.84 -15.83 -0.15
C ARG A 16 -2.75 -15.56 1.05
N ILE A 17 -2.14 -15.20 2.16
CA ILE A 17 -2.83 -14.73 3.37
C ILE A 17 -2.94 -13.20 3.44
N GLY A 18 -2.37 -12.49 2.47
CA GLY A 18 -2.41 -11.03 2.43
C GLY A 18 -3.80 -10.46 2.18
N LEU A 19 -4.68 -11.18 1.46
CA LEU A 19 -6.03 -10.73 1.20
C LEU A 19 -6.90 -10.70 2.47
N PRO A 20 -6.95 -11.74 3.32
CA PRO A 20 -7.60 -11.66 4.63
C PRO A 20 -7.08 -10.52 5.53
N ILE A 21 -5.77 -10.31 5.54
CA ILE A 21 -5.16 -9.21 6.30
C ILE A 21 -5.63 -7.84 5.74
N ALA A 22 -5.62 -7.67 4.43
CA ALA A 22 -6.08 -6.44 3.79
C ALA A 22 -7.58 -6.18 3.99
N ASN A 23 -8.40 -7.23 4.01
CA ASN A 23 -9.82 -7.10 4.35
C ASN A 23 -10.02 -6.57 5.77
N TRP A 24 -9.25 -7.09 6.74
CA TRP A 24 -9.26 -6.54 8.09
C TRP A 24 -8.84 -5.06 8.12
N VAL A 25 -7.80 -4.67 7.39
CA VAL A 25 -7.40 -3.25 7.28
C VAL A 25 -8.54 -2.41 6.71
N ARG A 26 -9.21 -2.90 5.67
CA ARG A 26 -10.36 -2.21 5.07
C ARG A 26 -11.49 -2.04 6.09
N GLU A 27 -11.87 -3.10 6.81
CA GLU A 27 -12.92 -3.04 7.84
C GLU A 27 -12.58 -2.02 8.95
N ARG A 28 -11.30 -1.94 9.37
CA ARG A 28 -10.86 -0.93 10.34
C ARG A 28 -10.96 0.50 9.78
N ALA A 29 -10.54 0.70 8.52
CA ALA A 29 -10.63 2.00 7.87
C ALA A 29 -12.11 2.44 7.63
N GLU A 30 -13.00 1.50 7.30
CA GLU A 30 -14.44 1.75 7.19
C GLU A 30 -15.03 2.15 8.54
N ALA A 31 -14.71 1.41 9.60
CA ALA A 31 -15.18 1.71 10.97
C ALA A 31 -14.66 3.05 11.50
N HIS A 32 -13.45 3.45 11.09
CA HIS A 32 -12.87 4.76 11.44
C HIS A 32 -13.68 5.93 10.86
N GLY A 33 -14.31 5.77 9.69
CA GLY A 33 -15.22 6.74 9.08
C GLY A 33 -14.56 7.99 8.47
N GLY A 34 -13.24 8.13 8.55
CA GLY A 34 -12.48 9.27 8.02
C GLY A 34 -12.05 9.15 6.56
N PHE A 35 -12.37 8.03 5.89
CA PHE A 35 -11.85 7.68 4.59
C PHE A 35 -12.91 7.38 3.54
N GLU A 36 -12.62 7.74 2.29
CA GLU A 36 -13.15 7.10 1.09
C GLU A 36 -12.14 6.04 0.66
N ILE A 37 -12.54 4.77 0.64
CA ILE A 37 -11.62 3.65 0.47
C ILE A 37 -11.56 3.21 -0.98
N ASP A 38 -10.35 3.15 -1.53
CA ASP A 38 -10.03 2.50 -2.80
C ASP A 38 -9.24 1.22 -2.51
N PHE A 39 -9.88 0.06 -2.63
CA PHE A 39 -9.26 -1.23 -2.37
C PHE A 39 -8.68 -1.82 -3.66
N VAL A 40 -7.37 -2.07 -3.67
CA VAL A 40 -6.62 -2.54 -4.83
C VAL A 40 -5.98 -3.89 -4.52
N ASP A 41 -6.44 -4.94 -5.18
CA ASP A 41 -5.78 -6.23 -5.20
C ASP A 41 -4.88 -6.33 -6.44
N LEU A 42 -3.56 -6.40 -6.25
CA LEU A 42 -2.61 -6.47 -7.39
C LEU A 42 -2.76 -7.76 -8.21
N ALA A 43 -3.34 -8.83 -7.65
CA ALA A 43 -3.65 -10.02 -8.43
C ALA A 43 -4.83 -9.81 -9.39
N GLU A 44 -5.82 -9.01 -8.99
CA GLU A 44 -6.96 -8.64 -9.85
C GLU A 44 -6.58 -7.54 -10.84
N LEU A 45 -5.79 -6.56 -10.38
CA LEU A 45 -5.27 -5.49 -11.24
C LEU A 45 -4.41 -6.03 -12.38
N ASN A 46 -3.66 -7.10 -12.11
CA ASN A 46 -2.92 -7.91 -13.08
C ASN A 46 -2.10 -7.08 -14.09
N LEU A 47 -1.34 -6.11 -13.61
CA LEU A 47 -0.44 -5.32 -14.46
C LEU A 47 0.59 -6.26 -15.12
N PRO A 48 0.83 -6.13 -16.44
CA PRO A 48 1.97 -6.81 -17.07
C PRO A 48 3.28 -6.34 -16.44
N PHE A 49 4.41 -6.96 -16.73
CA PHE A 49 5.69 -6.31 -16.46
C PHE A 49 5.74 -4.98 -17.20
N MET A 50 6.36 -3.98 -16.54
CA MET A 50 6.42 -2.60 -17.04
C MET A 50 6.80 -2.58 -18.53
N ASP A 51 5.90 -2.06 -19.37
CA ASP A 51 5.92 -2.12 -20.84
C ASP A 51 5.77 -0.74 -21.51
N GLU A 52 5.90 0.35 -20.74
CA GLU A 52 5.93 1.70 -21.29
C GLU A 52 7.32 2.02 -21.86
N PRO A 53 7.39 2.63 -23.05
CA PRO A 53 8.68 2.96 -23.68
C PRO A 53 9.37 4.16 -23.04
N ASP A 54 8.61 5.11 -22.49
CA ASP A 54 9.12 6.34 -21.88
C ASP A 54 9.28 6.21 -20.37
N HIS A 55 10.21 6.97 -19.81
CA HIS A 55 10.41 7.02 -18.36
C HIS A 55 9.16 7.58 -17.64
N PRO A 56 8.65 6.95 -16.58
CA PRO A 56 7.40 7.36 -15.89
C PRO A 56 7.35 8.82 -15.45
N ARG A 57 8.51 9.43 -15.13
CA ARG A 57 8.60 10.85 -14.78
C ARG A 57 8.11 11.80 -15.89
N LEU A 58 8.12 11.34 -17.15
CA LEU A 58 7.63 12.13 -18.28
C LEU A 58 6.11 12.10 -18.41
N ARG A 59 5.44 11.15 -17.77
CA ARG A 59 3.98 10.92 -17.82
C ARG A 59 3.45 10.77 -19.26
N LYS A 60 4.26 10.24 -20.16
CA LYS A 60 3.89 9.96 -21.55
C LYS A 60 3.40 8.51 -21.68
N TYR A 61 2.34 8.20 -20.96
CA TYR A 61 1.80 6.86 -20.95
C TYR A 61 1.05 6.53 -22.24
N THR A 62 1.32 5.35 -22.79
CA THR A 62 0.74 4.88 -24.07
C THR A 62 -0.21 3.71 -23.88
N LYS A 63 -0.11 3.01 -22.75
CA LYS A 63 -0.89 1.79 -22.49
C LYS A 63 -2.13 2.10 -21.67
N PRO A 64 -3.31 1.55 -22.04
CA PRO A 64 -4.55 1.77 -21.29
C PRO A 64 -4.45 1.38 -19.82
N HIS A 65 -3.76 0.27 -19.49
CA HIS A 65 -3.57 -0.17 -18.11
C HIS A 65 -2.70 0.82 -17.30
N THR A 66 -1.67 1.43 -17.91
CA THR A 66 -0.86 2.45 -17.26
C THR A 66 -1.65 3.71 -17.01
N ILE A 67 -2.43 4.17 -17.99
CA ILE A 67 -3.27 5.38 -17.88
C ILE A 67 -4.30 5.18 -16.76
N ALA A 68 -5.01 4.06 -16.75
CA ALA A 68 -5.98 3.74 -15.71
C ALA A 68 -5.34 3.64 -14.32
N TRP A 69 -4.15 3.03 -14.22
CA TRP A 69 -3.40 2.94 -12.96
C TRP A 69 -2.92 4.31 -12.48
N SER A 70 -2.41 5.14 -13.39
CA SER A 70 -1.99 6.52 -13.09
C SER A 70 -3.14 7.36 -12.54
N GLU A 71 -4.30 7.35 -13.19
CA GLU A 71 -5.50 8.08 -12.74
C GLU A 71 -5.93 7.63 -11.35
N ARG A 72 -5.94 6.30 -11.12
CA ARG A 72 -6.34 5.71 -9.84
C ARG A 72 -5.40 6.11 -8.71
N VAL A 73 -4.08 5.99 -8.92
CA VAL A 73 -3.07 6.40 -7.92
C VAL A 73 -3.05 7.91 -7.72
N ALA A 74 -3.19 8.69 -8.78
CA ALA A 74 -3.25 10.16 -8.69
C ALA A 74 -4.41 10.62 -7.80
N ALA A 75 -5.56 9.96 -7.86
CA ALA A 75 -6.74 10.28 -7.07
C ALA A 75 -6.60 9.95 -5.57
N ALA A 76 -5.68 9.07 -5.17
CA ALA A 76 -5.46 8.72 -3.77
C ALA A 76 -4.78 9.85 -2.99
N ASP A 77 -5.17 10.02 -1.74
CA ASP A 77 -4.58 10.99 -0.80
C ASP A 77 -3.56 10.35 0.14
N ALA A 78 -3.75 9.07 0.46
CA ALA A 78 -2.92 8.27 1.36
C ALA A 78 -2.93 6.80 0.95
N PHE A 79 -1.96 6.03 1.44
CA PHE A 79 -1.82 4.61 1.12
C PHE A 79 -1.62 3.76 2.35
N VAL A 80 -2.14 2.52 2.31
CA VAL A 80 -1.69 1.41 3.15
C VAL A 80 -1.23 0.27 2.25
N PHE A 81 0.03 -0.16 2.39
CA PHE A 81 0.56 -1.30 1.66
C PHE A 81 0.55 -2.55 2.54
N VAL A 82 -0.32 -3.49 2.21
CA VAL A 82 -0.37 -4.80 2.87
C VAL A 82 0.62 -5.71 2.16
N THR A 83 1.84 -5.84 2.72
CA THR A 83 3.00 -6.41 2.02
C THR A 83 3.58 -7.64 2.71
N PRO A 84 3.80 -8.74 1.97
CA PRO A 84 4.56 -9.89 2.46
C PRO A 84 6.06 -9.57 2.49
N GLU A 85 6.80 -10.38 3.24
CA GLU A 85 8.24 -10.50 3.08
C GLU A 85 8.59 -11.71 2.21
N TYR A 86 9.25 -11.47 1.09
CA TYR A 86 9.78 -12.51 0.20
C TYR A 86 11.30 -12.41 0.14
N ASN A 87 12.00 -13.41 0.70
CA ASN A 87 13.46 -13.44 0.70
C ASN A 87 14.11 -12.12 1.16
N HIS A 88 13.66 -11.60 2.31
CA HIS A 88 14.12 -10.35 2.92
C HIS A 88 13.77 -9.07 2.11
N SER A 89 12.82 -9.16 1.18
CA SER A 89 12.36 -8.02 0.39
C SER A 89 10.83 -8.02 0.29
N PHE A 90 10.27 -7.06 -0.40
CA PHE A 90 8.84 -6.95 -0.69
C PHE A 90 8.47 -7.69 -1.98
N SER A 91 7.19 -7.78 -2.31
CA SER A 91 6.72 -8.54 -3.47
C SER A 91 7.10 -7.89 -4.81
N PRO A 92 7.46 -8.69 -5.85
CA PRO A 92 7.74 -8.16 -7.18
C PRO A 92 6.54 -7.47 -7.81
N ALA A 93 5.31 -7.90 -7.50
CA ALA A 93 4.10 -7.26 -8.01
C ALA A 93 3.95 -5.82 -7.48
N LEU A 94 4.29 -5.59 -6.20
CA LEU A 94 4.28 -4.25 -5.61
C LEU A 94 5.39 -3.39 -6.25
N LYS A 95 6.58 -3.93 -6.47
CA LYS A 95 7.65 -3.22 -7.18
C LYS A 95 7.22 -2.81 -8.59
N ASN A 96 6.63 -3.74 -9.33
CA ASN A 96 6.14 -3.48 -10.67
C ASN A 96 5.07 -2.36 -10.69
N ALA A 97 4.13 -2.38 -9.73
CA ALA A 97 3.10 -1.35 -9.61
C ALA A 97 3.68 0.05 -9.33
N PHE A 98 4.78 0.14 -8.57
CA PHE A 98 5.53 1.39 -8.38
C PHE A 98 6.19 1.86 -9.66
N ASP A 99 6.84 0.96 -10.39
CA ASP A 99 7.72 1.30 -11.52
C ASP A 99 6.95 1.85 -12.74
N PHE A 100 5.67 1.56 -12.85
CA PHE A 100 4.81 2.16 -13.87
C PHE A 100 4.65 3.68 -13.72
N LEU A 101 4.79 4.23 -12.50
CA LEU A 101 4.43 5.61 -12.17
C LEU A 101 5.56 6.31 -11.43
N ASN A 102 5.50 7.65 -11.34
CA ASN A 102 6.46 8.44 -10.58
C ASN A 102 5.78 9.57 -9.80
N ASN A 103 5.30 10.59 -10.49
CA ASN A 103 4.79 11.81 -9.87
C ASN A 103 3.47 11.58 -9.12
N GLU A 104 2.72 10.54 -9.47
CA GLU A 104 1.45 10.16 -8.85
C GLU A 104 1.60 9.78 -7.39
N TRP A 105 2.79 9.31 -6.98
CA TRP A 105 3.14 8.95 -5.61
C TRP A 105 3.55 10.16 -4.75
N TRP A 106 4.00 11.25 -5.38
CA TRP A 106 4.69 12.33 -4.70
C TRP A 106 3.87 12.98 -3.58
N ARG A 107 4.55 13.19 -2.42
CA ARG A 107 4.04 13.89 -1.26
C ARG A 107 2.73 13.32 -0.72
N LYS A 108 2.62 12.00 -0.80
CA LYS A 108 1.50 11.26 -0.22
C LYS A 108 2.01 10.40 0.93
N PRO A 109 1.27 10.35 2.06
CA PRO A 109 1.66 9.49 3.17
C PRO A 109 1.37 8.03 2.84
N VAL A 110 2.18 7.15 3.42
CA VAL A 110 2.05 5.70 3.33
C VAL A 110 2.26 5.04 4.68
N GLY A 111 1.35 4.18 5.06
CA GLY A 111 1.51 3.23 6.15
C GLY A 111 1.74 1.81 5.61
N TYR A 112 2.26 0.95 6.46
CA TYR A 112 2.51 -0.43 6.10
C TYR A 112 1.77 -1.39 7.04
N VAL A 113 1.20 -2.42 6.47
CA VAL A 113 0.81 -3.62 7.21
C VAL A 113 1.66 -4.76 6.67
N SER A 114 2.79 -4.99 7.32
CA SER A 114 3.76 -5.98 6.89
C SER A 114 3.52 -7.32 7.59
N TYR A 115 3.75 -8.42 6.87
CA TYR A 115 3.56 -9.75 7.42
C TYR A 115 4.59 -10.76 6.92
N GLY A 116 4.89 -11.73 7.76
CA GLY A 116 5.88 -12.76 7.45
C GLY A 116 5.99 -13.82 8.53
N GLY A 117 7.19 -14.41 8.64
CA GLY A 117 7.57 -15.30 9.72
C GLY A 117 8.01 -14.50 10.96
N VAL A 118 9.20 -14.80 11.48
CA VAL A 118 9.74 -14.19 12.70
C VAL A 118 9.91 -12.65 12.59
N SER A 119 10.22 -12.13 11.40
CA SER A 119 10.43 -10.70 11.17
C SER A 119 9.14 -9.88 11.07
N GLY A 120 7.97 -10.52 10.92
CA GLY A 120 6.73 -9.78 10.67
C GLY A 120 6.72 -8.96 9.39
N GLY A 121 7.64 -9.23 8.45
CA GLY A 121 7.76 -8.48 7.19
C GLY A 121 8.66 -7.25 7.26
N THR A 122 9.31 -6.97 8.40
CA THR A 122 10.09 -5.72 8.61
C THR A 122 11.26 -5.57 7.64
N ARG A 123 11.93 -6.66 7.24
CA ARG A 123 13.02 -6.60 6.26
C ARG A 123 12.51 -6.22 4.87
N GLY A 124 11.29 -6.67 4.52
CA GLY A 124 10.60 -6.24 3.31
C GLY A 124 10.26 -4.74 3.34
N VAL A 125 9.83 -4.21 4.49
CA VAL A 125 9.58 -2.77 4.69
C VAL A 125 10.86 -1.96 4.52
N VAL A 126 11.96 -2.35 5.15
CA VAL A 126 13.26 -1.66 5.00
C VAL A 126 13.71 -1.61 3.52
N ALA A 127 13.50 -2.69 2.78
CA ALA A 127 13.78 -2.71 1.35
C ALA A 127 12.81 -1.80 0.56
N LEU A 128 11.55 -1.72 0.96
CA LEU A 128 10.53 -0.88 0.34
C LEU A 128 10.76 0.61 0.59
N ASP A 129 11.30 0.99 1.75
CA ASP A 129 11.64 2.37 2.10
C ASP A 129 12.62 3.00 1.10
N GLN A 130 13.51 2.20 0.52
CA GLN A 130 14.43 2.64 -0.54
C GLN A 130 13.72 2.96 -1.86
N VAL A 131 12.53 2.43 -2.08
CA VAL A 131 11.70 2.71 -3.27
C VAL A 131 10.81 3.92 -3.04
N VAL A 132 10.13 4.00 -1.89
CA VAL A 132 9.15 5.07 -1.62
C VAL A 132 9.81 6.42 -1.30
N THR A 133 11.02 6.40 -0.73
CA THR A 133 11.75 7.64 -0.40
C THR A 133 12.09 8.48 -1.64
N PRO A 134 12.69 7.95 -2.71
CA PRO A 134 12.91 8.70 -3.96
C PRO A 134 11.62 9.16 -4.64
N LEU A 135 10.51 8.46 -4.41
CA LEU A 135 9.17 8.86 -4.86
C LEU A 135 8.55 9.95 -3.96
N MET A 136 9.33 10.50 -3.02
CA MET A 136 8.93 11.57 -2.10
C MET A 136 7.67 11.25 -1.27
N MET A 137 7.38 9.99 -1.06
CA MET A 137 6.31 9.57 -0.15
C MET A 137 6.73 9.80 1.31
N LYS A 138 5.78 10.10 2.17
CA LYS A 138 6.01 10.24 3.61
C LYS A 138 5.63 8.94 4.32
N ILE A 139 6.63 8.25 4.83
CA ILE A 139 6.44 7.02 5.61
C ILE A 139 5.83 7.39 6.97
N GLY A 140 4.72 6.74 7.28
CA GLY A 140 4.03 6.76 8.58
C GLY A 140 4.36 5.51 9.41
N ALA A 141 3.35 4.99 10.10
CA ALA A 141 3.49 3.82 10.96
C ALA A 141 3.61 2.50 10.16
N ASN A 142 3.97 1.42 10.88
CA ASN A 142 3.96 0.05 10.38
C ASN A 142 3.29 -0.86 11.40
N VAL A 143 2.31 -1.66 10.96
CA VAL A 143 1.72 -2.76 11.71
C VAL A 143 2.41 -4.05 11.30
N GLU A 144 3.18 -4.63 12.22
CA GLU A 144 3.95 -5.85 11.96
C GLU A 144 3.16 -7.09 12.40
N ILE A 145 3.06 -8.08 11.52
CA ILE A 145 2.35 -9.33 11.78
C ILE A 145 3.35 -10.50 11.71
N ASN A 146 3.92 -10.82 12.87
CA ASN A 146 4.81 -11.97 13.02
C ASN A 146 4.02 -13.28 12.95
N PHE A 147 4.61 -14.30 12.32
CA PHE A 147 3.99 -15.62 12.18
C PHE A 147 2.55 -15.55 11.65
N ALA A 148 2.33 -14.68 10.66
CA ALA A 148 1.02 -14.32 10.14
C ALA A 148 0.15 -15.54 9.72
N GLY A 149 0.77 -16.63 9.26
CA GLY A 149 0.06 -17.87 8.92
C GLY A 149 -0.73 -18.49 10.07
N ALA A 150 -0.27 -18.31 11.30
CA ALA A 150 -0.97 -18.80 12.49
C ALA A 150 -2.18 -17.93 12.90
N GLN A 151 -2.28 -16.72 12.36
CA GLN A 151 -3.35 -15.76 12.65
C GLN A 151 -4.43 -15.73 11.56
N VAL A 152 -4.30 -16.56 10.52
CA VAL A 152 -5.30 -16.67 9.45
C VAL A 152 -5.89 -18.08 9.46
N ALA A 153 -7.18 -18.18 9.73
CA ALA A 153 -7.93 -19.44 9.69
C ALA A 153 -9.20 -19.26 8.83
N HIS A 154 -9.47 -20.23 7.97
CA HIS A 154 -10.66 -20.22 7.09
C HIS A 154 -10.83 -18.91 6.29
N GLY A 155 -9.72 -18.30 5.86
CA GLY A 155 -9.74 -17.04 5.11
C GLY A 155 -10.04 -15.79 5.95
N VAL A 156 -10.01 -15.89 7.28
CA VAL A 156 -10.21 -14.77 8.21
C VAL A 156 -8.93 -14.54 9.00
N PHE A 157 -8.50 -13.28 9.04
CA PHE A 157 -7.39 -12.84 9.90
C PHE A 157 -7.92 -12.41 11.26
N THR A 158 -7.26 -12.87 12.31
CA THR A 158 -7.58 -12.50 13.70
C THR A 158 -6.41 -11.72 14.30
N PRO A 159 -6.52 -10.39 14.43
CA PRO A 159 -5.46 -9.56 15.01
C PRO A 159 -5.37 -9.77 16.52
N ASN A 160 -4.18 -9.56 17.07
CA ASN A 160 -4.03 -9.40 18.52
C ASN A 160 -4.31 -7.93 18.93
N GLU A 161 -4.39 -7.68 20.24
CA GLU A 161 -4.69 -6.34 20.79
C GLU A 161 -3.68 -5.26 20.33
N LYS A 162 -2.38 -5.62 20.26
CA LYS A 162 -1.34 -4.71 19.81
C LYS A 162 -1.54 -4.30 18.34
N GLN A 163 -1.82 -5.26 17.47
CA GLN A 163 -2.09 -5.01 16.05
C GLN A 163 -3.34 -4.14 15.87
N ALA A 164 -4.41 -4.44 16.64
CA ALA A 164 -5.64 -3.64 16.61
C ALA A 164 -5.41 -2.19 17.07
N ALA A 165 -4.59 -1.96 18.09
CA ALA A 165 -4.25 -0.62 18.53
C ALA A 165 -3.33 0.12 17.53
N LEU A 166 -2.39 -0.58 16.91
CA LEU A 166 -1.46 0.02 15.97
C LEU A 166 -2.14 0.45 14.67
N ILE A 167 -3.09 -0.31 14.14
CA ILE A 167 -3.80 0.08 12.92
C ILE A 167 -4.63 1.36 13.14
N GLU A 168 -5.27 1.53 14.30
CA GLU A 168 -5.99 2.77 14.63
C GLU A 168 -5.05 3.98 14.67
N LYS A 169 -3.86 3.80 15.27
CA LYS A 169 -2.84 4.84 15.28
C LYS A 169 -2.39 5.20 13.87
N GLU A 170 -2.12 4.19 13.04
CA GLU A 170 -1.69 4.38 11.65
C GLU A 170 -2.74 5.14 10.84
N LEU A 171 -4.02 4.77 10.95
CA LEU A 171 -5.12 5.45 10.24
C LEU A 171 -5.23 6.92 10.65
N ASN A 172 -5.14 7.23 11.94
CA ASN A 172 -5.12 8.62 12.43
C ASN A 172 -3.93 9.41 11.86
N GLU A 173 -2.72 8.83 11.89
CA GLU A 173 -1.51 9.45 11.36
C GLU A 173 -1.62 9.72 9.85
N LEU A 174 -2.19 8.81 9.07
CA LEU A 174 -2.40 8.98 7.64
C LEU A 174 -3.34 10.16 7.32
N ILE A 175 -4.39 10.39 8.11
CA ILE A 175 -5.27 11.57 7.96
C ILE A 175 -4.48 12.85 8.24
N GLU A 176 -3.76 12.90 9.35
CA GLU A 176 -2.97 14.06 9.75
C GLU A 176 -1.93 14.40 8.67
N LEU A 177 -1.10 13.43 8.28
CA LEU A 177 -0.08 13.60 7.26
C LEU A 177 -0.68 13.99 5.89
N SER A 178 -1.82 13.41 5.52
CA SER A 178 -2.51 13.78 4.27
C SER A 178 -2.93 15.24 4.31
N GLY A 179 -3.49 15.72 5.41
CA GLY A 179 -3.89 17.12 5.59
C GLY A 179 -2.72 18.09 5.45
N VAL A 180 -1.57 17.75 6.03
CA VAL A 180 -0.34 18.58 5.96
C VAL A 180 0.28 18.58 4.55
N LEU A 181 0.31 17.42 3.89
CA LEU A 181 1.03 17.26 2.61
C LEU A 181 0.20 17.68 1.40
N LYS A 182 -1.12 17.52 1.44
CA LYS A 182 -2.01 17.79 0.30
C LYS A 182 -1.86 19.20 -0.30
N PRO A 183 -1.73 20.30 0.49
CA PRO A 183 -1.53 21.64 -0.07
C PRO A 183 -0.21 21.81 -0.84
N SER A 184 0.79 20.96 -0.54
CA SER A 184 2.11 21.04 -1.16
C SER A 184 2.28 20.21 -2.43
N ARG A 185 1.23 19.43 -2.81
CA ARG A 185 1.24 18.67 -4.06
C ARG A 185 1.10 19.60 -5.24
N VAL A 186 2.04 19.51 -6.17
CA VAL A 186 1.94 20.27 -7.43
C VAL A 186 0.75 19.70 -8.21
N LYS A 187 -0.21 20.54 -8.55
CA LYS A 187 -1.24 20.18 -9.53
C LYS A 187 -0.52 20.07 -10.87
N GLY A 188 -0.24 18.84 -11.28
CA GLY A 188 0.33 18.56 -12.62
C GLY A 188 -0.72 18.69 -13.70
#